data_3d96e5adafffe8fab4ffcb106a43c7af
#
_entry.id   3d96e5adafffe8fab4ffcb106a43c7af
#
_cell.length_a   1.000
_cell.length_b   1.000
_cell.length_c   1.000
_cell.angle_alpha   90.00
_cell.angle_beta   90.00
_cell.angle_gamma   90.00
#
_symmetry.space_group_name_H-M   'P 1'
#
loop_
_entity.id
_entity.type
_entity.pdbx_description
1 polymer ?
#
loop_
_entity_poly.entity_id
_entity_poly.type
_entity_poly.pdbx_seq_one_letter_code
_entity_poly.pdbx_strand_id
1 'polypeptide(L)'
;MAVELDELDHRIVDLLLRDARTPAAQIAEQIGLSRPAVADRLDKLERQGVIRGTTAVIDPTALGRAVTAFVSARGATLSAGAWKKFRELMARDEVLEVHTVAGDDCYLMKVRAASIGALNTLVRELTTPPLGLATRTTIVMQTHCEKIGGIDLGEGPK
;
A
#
# COMPACT_ATOMS: atom_id res chain seq x y z
N MET A 1 14.32 -12.74 -9.82
CA MET A 1 15.30 -13.35 -8.88
C MET A 1 15.18 -12.61 -7.55
N ALA A 2 15.26 -13.31 -6.42
CA ALA A 2 15.31 -12.64 -5.12
C ALA A 2 16.64 -11.84 -5.02
N VAL A 3 16.58 -10.62 -4.50
CA VAL A 3 17.77 -9.81 -4.21
C VAL A 3 18.42 -10.41 -2.98
N GLU A 4 19.70 -10.73 -3.05
CA GLU A 4 20.45 -11.22 -1.90
C GLU A 4 20.96 -10.02 -1.08
N LEU A 5 20.52 -9.95 0.18
CA LEU A 5 20.90 -8.92 1.13
C LEU A 5 21.92 -9.48 2.11
N ASP A 6 22.98 -8.74 2.39
CA ASP A 6 23.91 -9.08 3.46
C ASP A 6 23.36 -8.61 4.84
N GLU A 7 24.05 -9.00 5.93
CA GLU A 7 23.64 -8.65 7.29
C GLU A 7 23.57 -7.13 7.54
N LEU A 8 24.46 -6.36 6.92
CA LEU A 8 24.45 -4.91 7.04
C LEU A 8 23.30 -4.28 6.26
N ASP A 9 22.96 -4.83 5.08
CA ASP A 9 21.78 -4.41 4.30
C ASP A 9 20.49 -4.65 5.13
N HIS A 10 20.37 -5.80 5.79
CA HIS A 10 19.24 -6.08 6.70
C HIS A 10 19.16 -5.09 7.86
N ARG A 11 20.29 -4.79 8.51
CA ARG A 11 20.34 -3.81 9.62
C ARG A 11 19.94 -2.40 9.17
N ILE A 12 20.36 -1.97 7.97
CA ILE A 12 19.94 -0.70 7.39
C ILE A 12 18.43 -0.68 7.17
N VAL A 13 17.87 -1.73 6.57
CA VAL A 13 16.42 -1.84 6.32
C VAL A 13 15.64 -1.82 7.63
N ASP A 14 16.09 -2.53 8.67
CA ASP A 14 15.44 -2.55 9.99
C ASP A 14 15.40 -1.18 10.65
N LEU A 15 16.47 -0.40 10.51
CA LEU A 15 16.52 0.98 11.03
C LEU A 15 15.55 1.89 10.29
N LEU A 16 15.50 1.80 8.96
CA LEU A 16 14.57 2.57 8.13
C LEU A 16 13.12 2.17 8.32
N LEU A 17 12.84 0.89 8.61
CA LEU A 17 11.49 0.44 8.95
C LEU A 17 11.00 1.05 10.27
N ARG A 18 11.89 1.35 11.21
CA ARG A 18 11.56 2.01 12.49
C ARG A 18 11.39 3.52 12.33
N ASP A 19 12.33 4.17 11.63
CA ASP A 19 12.24 5.59 11.26
C ASP A 19 12.88 5.81 9.90
N ALA A 20 12.04 5.97 8.88
CA ALA A 20 12.46 6.22 7.51
C ALA A 20 13.20 7.56 7.32
N ARG A 21 13.23 8.44 8.33
CA ARG A 21 13.97 9.71 8.31
C ARG A 21 15.32 9.62 8.98
N THR A 22 15.74 8.43 9.45
CA THR A 22 17.05 8.25 10.08
C THR A 22 18.17 8.69 9.13
N PRO A 23 19.00 9.69 9.50
CA PRO A 23 20.07 10.17 8.64
C PRO A 23 21.15 9.10 8.42
N ALA A 24 21.76 9.07 7.23
CA ALA A 24 22.84 8.12 6.92
C ALA A 24 24.01 8.17 7.92
N ALA A 25 24.29 9.33 8.53
CA ALA A 25 25.29 9.46 9.57
C ALA A 25 24.92 8.68 10.84
N GLN A 26 23.67 8.72 11.25
CA GLN A 26 23.18 7.99 12.42
C GLN A 26 23.11 6.47 12.14
N ILE A 27 22.72 6.08 10.93
CA ILE A 27 22.77 4.67 10.50
C ILE A 27 24.25 4.19 10.58
N ALA A 28 25.18 4.94 10.02
CA ALA A 28 26.61 4.62 10.01
C ALA A 28 27.17 4.36 11.41
N GLU A 29 26.82 5.22 12.36
CA GLU A 29 27.22 5.09 13.79
C GLU A 29 26.66 3.79 14.40
N GLN A 30 25.39 3.46 14.13
CA GLN A 30 24.72 2.29 14.72
C GLN A 30 25.21 0.95 14.15
N ILE A 31 25.68 0.93 12.89
CA ILE A 31 26.12 -0.31 12.25
C ILE A 31 27.65 -0.42 12.09
N GLY A 32 28.40 0.59 12.54
CA GLY A 32 29.87 0.59 12.51
C GLY A 32 30.46 0.81 11.11
N LEU A 33 29.80 1.60 10.26
CA LEU A 33 30.28 1.94 8.92
C LEU A 33 30.59 3.44 8.79
N SER A 34 31.29 3.81 7.72
CA SER A 34 31.43 5.21 7.33
C SER A 34 30.13 5.72 6.67
N ARG A 35 29.87 7.03 6.79
CA ARG A 35 28.70 7.67 6.13
C ARG A 35 28.68 7.43 4.60
N PRO A 36 29.77 7.54 3.83
CA PRO A 36 29.78 7.19 2.42
C PRO A 36 29.40 5.74 2.15
N ALA A 37 29.91 4.79 2.94
CA ALA A 37 29.57 3.37 2.77
C ALA A 37 28.09 3.10 3.00
N VAL A 38 27.43 3.79 3.93
CA VAL A 38 25.98 3.71 4.12
C VAL A 38 25.25 4.33 2.95
N ALA A 39 25.68 5.48 2.44
CA ALA A 39 25.06 6.11 1.28
C ALA A 39 25.10 5.19 0.04
N ASP A 40 26.25 4.57 -0.24
CA ASP A 40 26.40 3.63 -1.35
C ASP A 40 25.47 2.40 -1.21
N ARG A 41 25.26 1.91 0.02
CA ARG A 41 24.34 0.80 0.30
C ARG A 41 22.89 1.22 0.12
N LEU A 42 22.49 2.39 0.59
CA LEU A 42 21.14 2.94 0.38
C LEU A 42 20.84 3.06 -1.11
N ASP A 43 21.74 3.65 -1.88
CA ASP A 43 21.60 3.76 -3.33
C ASP A 43 21.50 2.39 -4.02
N LYS A 44 22.25 1.40 -3.53
CA LYS A 44 22.15 0.01 -4.02
C LYS A 44 20.77 -0.58 -3.73
N LEU A 45 20.28 -0.45 -2.50
CA LEU A 45 18.98 -0.98 -2.06
C LEU A 45 17.82 -0.34 -2.83
N GLU A 46 17.91 0.96 -3.13
CA GLU A 46 16.94 1.67 -3.97
C GLU A 46 17.00 1.18 -5.42
N ARG A 47 18.19 1.13 -6.04
CA ARG A 47 18.36 0.63 -7.43
C ARG A 47 17.88 -0.81 -7.59
N GLN A 48 18.03 -1.64 -6.57
CA GLN A 48 17.58 -3.03 -6.56
C GLN A 48 16.08 -3.16 -6.26
N GLY A 49 15.38 -2.07 -5.94
CA GLY A 49 13.95 -2.06 -5.61
C GLY A 49 13.61 -2.69 -4.26
N VAL A 50 14.59 -2.87 -3.38
CA VAL A 50 14.37 -3.28 -1.97
C VAL A 50 13.71 -2.12 -1.23
N ILE A 51 14.28 -0.93 -1.32
CA ILE A 51 13.65 0.31 -0.90
C ILE A 51 12.92 0.88 -2.11
N ARG A 52 11.59 0.85 -2.08
CA ARG A 52 10.73 1.34 -3.18
C ARG A 52 10.31 2.80 -3.02
N GLY A 53 10.58 3.38 -1.88
CA GLY A 53 10.24 4.76 -1.56
C GLY A 53 9.99 4.97 -0.07
N THR A 54 9.80 6.22 0.30
CA THR A 54 9.48 6.67 1.66
C THR A 54 8.19 7.48 1.61
N THR A 55 7.29 7.26 2.55
CA THR A 55 6.02 7.98 2.64
C THR A 55 5.73 8.40 4.08
N ALA A 56 4.95 9.46 4.23
CA ALA A 56 4.38 9.83 5.51
C ALA A 56 3.13 8.99 5.79
N VAL A 57 2.99 8.53 7.02
CA VAL A 57 1.76 7.90 7.50
C VAL A 57 0.87 9.00 8.06
N ILE A 58 -0.29 9.20 7.44
CA ILE A 58 -1.24 10.26 7.79
C ILE A 58 -2.55 9.61 8.25
N ASP A 59 -3.16 10.17 9.30
CA ASP A 59 -4.51 9.79 9.70
C ASP A 59 -5.50 10.05 8.55
N PRO A 60 -6.15 9.03 8.02
CA PRO A 60 -7.07 9.19 6.91
C PRO A 60 -8.28 10.06 7.26
N THR A 61 -8.68 10.11 8.53
CA THR A 61 -9.80 10.97 8.97
C THR A 61 -9.44 12.44 8.87
N ALA A 62 -8.18 12.81 9.14
CA ALA A 62 -7.67 14.16 8.94
C ALA A 62 -7.70 14.60 7.48
N LEU A 63 -7.67 13.65 6.53
CA LEU A 63 -7.82 13.90 5.11
C LEU A 63 -9.27 13.77 4.62
N GLY A 64 -10.25 13.67 5.55
CA GLY A 64 -11.66 13.47 5.20
C GLY A 64 -11.98 12.11 4.60
N ARG A 65 -11.15 11.08 4.81
CA ARG A 65 -11.32 9.71 4.27
C ARG A 65 -11.62 8.71 5.40
N ALA A 66 -12.75 8.91 6.09
CA ALA A 66 -13.09 8.17 7.30
C ALA A 66 -13.62 6.75 7.04
N VAL A 67 -14.03 6.41 5.83
CA VAL A 67 -14.62 5.12 5.51
C VAL A 67 -13.60 4.19 4.88
N THR A 68 -13.14 3.18 5.61
CA THR A 68 -12.31 2.10 5.08
C THR A 68 -13.18 0.91 4.68
N ALA A 69 -12.93 0.33 3.53
CA ALA A 69 -13.63 -0.87 3.07
C ALA A 69 -12.70 -1.81 2.28
N PHE A 70 -13.04 -3.10 2.31
CA PHE A 70 -12.50 -4.09 1.39
C PHE A 70 -13.58 -4.44 0.36
N VAL A 71 -13.23 -4.33 -0.91
CA VAL A 71 -14.11 -4.64 -2.03
C VAL A 71 -13.53 -5.83 -2.78
N SER A 72 -14.21 -6.97 -2.69
CA SER A 72 -13.94 -8.11 -3.55
C SER A 72 -14.71 -7.94 -4.85
N ALA A 73 -14.12 -8.32 -5.97
CA ALA A 73 -14.75 -8.28 -7.27
C ALA A 73 -14.45 -9.54 -8.08
N ARG A 74 -15.46 -10.04 -8.78
CA ARG A 74 -15.35 -11.19 -9.69
C ARG A 74 -16.09 -10.93 -11.00
N GLY A 75 -15.62 -11.55 -12.06
CA GLY A 75 -16.27 -11.42 -13.38
C GLY A 75 -15.48 -12.15 -14.44
N ALA A 76 -15.96 -12.04 -15.67
CA ALA A 76 -15.25 -12.57 -16.83
C ALA A 76 -13.94 -11.80 -17.08
N THR A 77 -13.09 -12.36 -17.92
CA THR A 77 -11.87 -11.69 -18.38
C THR A 77 -12.19 -10.31 -18.95
N LEU A 78 -11.56 -9.29 -18.42
CA LEU A 78 -11.75 -7.91 -18.85
C LEU A 78 -11.23 -7.72 -20.28
N SER A 79 -12.02 -7.10 -21.14
CA SER A 79 -11.57 -6.63 -22.45
C SER A 79 -10.50 -5.54 -22.31
N ALA A 80 -9.79 -5.22 -23.40
CA ALA A 80 -8.79 -4.16 -23.40
C ALA A 80 -9.36 -2.78 -22.95
N GLY A 81 -10.59 -2.47 -23.39
CA GLY A 81 -11.30 -1.25 -22.97
C GLY A 81 -11.69 -1.26 -21.49
N ALA A 82 -12.18 -2.39 -20.99
CA ALA A 82 -12.48 -2.57 -19.57
C ALA A 82 -11.21 -2.48 -18.71
N TRP A 83 -10.10 -3.07 -19.16
CA TRP A 83 -8.80 -2.93 -18.49
C TRP A 83 -8.33 -1.48 -18.39
N LYS A 84 -8.53 -0.68 -19.46
CA LYS A 84 -8.21 0.76 -19.41
C LYS A 84 -9.02 1.44 -18.29
N LYS A 85 -10.34 1.22 -18.27
CA LYS A 85 -11.21 1.80 -17.24
C LYS A 85 -10.83 1.31 -15.83
N PHE A 86 -10.48 0.04 -15.67
CA PHE A 86 -10.06 -0.52 -14.39
C PHE A 86 -8.76 0.12 -13.88
N ARG A 87 -7.77 0.37 -14.77
CA ARG A 87 -6.54 1.10 -14.40
C ARG A 87 -6.82 2.54 -13.98
N GLU A 88 -7.76 3.23 -14.65
CA GLU A 88 -8.17 4.57 -14.24
C GLU A 88 -8.77 4.57 -12.82
N LEU A 89 -9.54 3.55 -12.48
CA LEU A 89 -10.07 3.37 -11.12
C LEU A 89 -8.95 3.07 -10.10
N MET A 90 -8.00 2.19 -10.44
CA MET A 90 -6.86 1.87 -9.57
C MET A 90 -5.95 3.07 -9.29
N ALA A 91 -5.90 4.07 -10.19
CA ALA A 91 -5.09 5.26 -10.03
C ALA A 91 -5.72 6.33 -9.12
N ARG A 92 -6.94 6.10 -8.62
CA ARG A 92 -7.60 7.07 -7.73
C ARG A 92 -7.03 7.01 -6.33
N ASP A 93 -6.98 8.15 -5.69
CA ASP A 93 -6.45 8.31 -4.33
C ASP A 93 -7.22 7.52 -3.26
N GLU A 94 -8.50 7.22 -3.48
CA GLU A 94 -9.29 6.40 -2.58
C GLU A 94 -8.99 4.91 -2.68
N VAL A 95 -8.35 4.45 -3.76
CA VAL A 95 -7.96 3.05 -3.96
C VAL A 95 -6.52 2.86 -3.50
N LEU A 96 -6.33 2.20 -2.38
CA LEU A 96 -5.03 2.05 -1.75
C LEU A 96 -4.27 0.82 -2.24
N GLU A 97 -4.99 -0.27 -2.45
CA GLU A 97 -4.42 -1.56 -2.84
C GLU A 97 -5.37 -2.26 -3.81
N VAL A 98 -4.82 -2.94 -4.80
CA VAL A 98 -5.56 -3.83 -5.70
C VAL A 98 -4.72 -5.07 -5.93
N HIS A 99 -5.29 -6.22 -5.59
CA HIS A 99 -4.65 -7.52 -5.75
C HIS A 99 -5.48 -8.41 -6.66
N THR A 100 -4.82 -9.15 -7.55
CA THR A 100 -5.41 -10.33 -8.17
C THR A 100 -5.28 -11.47 -7.17
N VAL A 101 -6.38 -12.14 -6.87
CA VAL A 101 -6.42 -13.20 -5.87
C VAL A 101 -6.85 -14.52 -6.50
N ALA A 102 -6.45 -15.62 -5.88
CA ALA A 102 -6.93 -16.96 -6.21
C ALA A 102 -8.13 -17.30 -5.31
N GLY A 103 -9.15 -17.94 -5.87
CA GLY A 103 -10.38 -18.33 -5.18
C GLY A 103 -11.61 -17.88 -5.95
N ASP A 104 -12.71 -17.64 -5.24
CA ASP A 104 -13.99 -17.26 -5.84
C ASP A 104 -13.99 -15.84 -6.41
N ASP A 105 -13.21 -14.94 -5.82
CA ASP A 105 -13.03 -13.57 -6.29
C ASP A 105 -11.81 -13.49 -7.22
N CYS A 106 -11.81 -12.53 -8.16
CA CYS A 106 -10.68 -12.26 -9.06
C CYS A 106 -9.79 -11.14 -8.52
N TYR A 107 -10.40 -10.16 -7.86
CA TYR A 107 -9.74 -8.97 -7.34
C TYR A 107 -10.15 -8.70 -5.91
N LEU A 108 -9.20 -8.23 -5.11
CA LEU A 108 -9.43 -7.69 -3.77
C LEU A 108 -8.83 -6.29 -3.71
N MET A 109 -9.64 -5.32 -3.27
CA MET A 109 -9.24 -3.92 -3.18
C MET A 109 -9.40 -3.42 -1.75
N LYS A 110 -8.43 -2.62 -1.28
CA LYS A 110 -8.57 -1.79 -0.07
C LYS A 110 -8.87 -0.36 -0.48
N VAL A 111 -9.93 0.20 0.04
CA VAL A 111 -10.44 1.53 -0.32
C VAL A 111 -10.60 2.39 0.93
N ARG A 112 -10.27 3.67 0.82
CA ARG A 112 -10.60 4.70 1.82
C ARG A 112 -11.38 5.82 1.17
N ALA A 113 -12.66 5.91 1.48
CA ALA A 113 -13.59 6.88 0.92
C ALA A 113 -13.97 7.97 1.92
N ALA A 114 -14.39 9.12 1.43
CA ALA A 114 -14.86 10.22 2.28
C ALA A 114 -16.20 9.90 2.97
N SER A 115 -17.04 9.09 2.34
CA SER A 115 -18.36 8.71 2.85
C SER A 115 -18.83 7.39 2.26
N ILE A 116 -19.88 6.82 2.83
CA ILE A 116 -20.58 5.66 2.26
C ILE A 116 -21.11 5.97 0.84
N GLY A 117 -21.57 7.20 0.59
CA GLY A 117 -22.00 7.62 -0.74
C GLY A 117 -20.85 7.61 -1.75
N ALA A 118 -19.66 8.09 -1.38
CA ALA A 118 -18.47 8.04 -2.23
C ALA A 118 -18.04 6.59 -2.51
N LEU A 119 -18.04 5.74 -1.48
CA LEU A 119 -17.78 4.31 -1.63
C LEU A 119 -18.77 3.65 -2.60
N ASN A 120 -20.07 3.93 -2.45
CA ASN A 120 -21.10 3.41 -3.34
C ASN A 120 -20.88 3.86 -4.80
N THR A 121 -20.43 5.08 -5.02
CA THR A 121 -20.10 5.58 -6.36
C THR A 121 -18.98 4.75 -7.00
N LEU A 122 -17.90 4.47 -6.27
CA LEU A 122 -16.81 3.61 -6.73
C LEU A 122 -17.31 2.20 -7.05
N VAL A 123 -18.10 1.61 -6.15
CA VAL A 123 -18.65 0.25 -6.33
C VAL A 123 -19.57 0.18 -7.57
N ARG A 124 -20.37 1.21 -7.79
CA ARG A 124 -21.23 1.29 -9.00
C ARG A 124 -20.41 1.31 -10.29
N GLU A 125 -19.27 2.02 -10.31
CA GLU A 125 -18.41 2.01 -11.49
C GLU A 125 -17.79 0.64 -11.75
N LEU A 126 -17.50 -0.15 -10.72
CA LEU A 126 -17.04 -1.53 -10.85
C LEU A 126 -18.13 -2.46 -11.40
N THR A 127 -19.40 -2.24 -11.02
CA THR A 127 -20.52 -3.10 -11.38
C THR A 127 -21.16 -2.75 -12.71
N THR A 128 -20.92 -1.54 -13.23
CA THR A 128 -21.49 -1.09 -14.50
C THR A 128 -20.54 -1.34 -15.69
N PRO A 129 -21.07 -1.46 -16.93
CA PRO A 129 -20.23 -1.54 -18.11
C PRO A 129 -19.26 -0.35 -18.22
N PRO A 130 -18.04 -0.55 -18.74
CA PRO A 130 -17.56 -1.78 -19.39
C PRO A 130 -16.98 -2.83 -18.42
N LEU A 131 -16.95 -2.57 -17.09
CA LEU A 131 -16.38 -3.51 -16.12
C LEU A 131 -17.36 -4.66 -15.80
N GLY A 132 -18.58 -4.35 -15.40
CA GLY A 132 -19.62 -5.35 -15.17
C GLY A 132 -19.26 -6.41 -14.11
N LEU A 133 -18.43 -6.06 -13.12
CA LEU A 133 -17.96 -6.99 -12.11
C LEU A 133 -19.03 -7.19 -11.04
N ALA A 134 -19.21 -8.41 -10.56
CA ALA A 134 -19.98 -8.67 -9.34
C ALA A 134 -19.09 -8.33 -8.14
N THR A 135 -19.59 -7.54 -7.18
CA THR A 135 -18.81 -7.06 -6.05
C THR A 135 -19.42 -7.47 -4.71
N ARG A 136 -18.55 -7.65 -3.72
CA ARG A 136 -18.90 -7.76 -2.29
C ARG A 136 -18.08 -6.74 -1.53
N THR A 137 -18.75 -5.86 -0.79
CA THR A 137 -18.11 -4.79 -0.04
C THR A 137 -18.22 -5.07 1.46
N THR A 138 -17.08 -5.05 2.14
CA THR A 138 -17.00 -5.18 3.60
C THR A 138 -16.46 -3.87 4.17
N ILE A 139 -17.29 -3.16 4.95
CA ILE A 139 -16.89 -1.91 5.61
C ILE A 139 -16.19 -2.23 6.91
N VAL A 140 -15.03 -1.60 7.15
CA VAL A 140 -14.29 -1.72 8.39
C VAL A 140 -14.98 -0.91 9.47
N MET A 141 -15.40 -1.57 10.54
CA MET A 141 -16.02 -0.91 11.70
C MET A 141 -14.97 -0.37 12.66
N GLN A 142 -13.85 -1.09 12.83
CA GLN A 142 -12.74 -0.71 13.69
C GLN A 142 -11.45 -1.36 13.17
N THR A 143 -10.36 -0.60 13.16
CA THR A 143 -9.02 -1.11 12.90
C THR A 143 -8.30 -1.34 14.22
N HIS A 144 -7.95 -2.58 14.51
CA HIS A 144 -7.18 -2.93 15.73
C HIS A 144 -5.68 -2.86 15.52
N CYS A 145 -5.23 -3.08 14.31
CA CYS A 145 -3.81 -3.01 13.93
C CYS A 145 -3.70 -2.77 12.43
N GLU A 146 -2.90 -1.82 12.04
CA GLU A 146 -2.50 -1.60 10.65
C GLU A 146 -0.99 -1.37 10.59
N LYS A 147 -0.27 -2.25 9.89
CA LYS A 147 1.18 -2.15 9.72
C LYS A 147 1.51 -1.78 8.28
N ILE A 148 2.17 -0.65 8.07
CA ILE A 148 2.71 -0.25 6.77
C ILE A 148 4.20 -0.56 6.77
N GLY A 149 4.64 -1.39 5.80
CA GLY A 149 6.04 -1.82 5.74
C GLY A 149 6.53 -2.63 6.94
N GLY A 150 5.62 -3.21 7.75
CA GLY A 150 5.97 -3.95 8.98
C GLY A 150 5.99 -3.12 10.25
N ILE A 151 5.81 -1.79 10.17
CA ILE A 151 5.70 -0.90 11.33
C ILE A 151 4.28 -0.97 11.88
N ASP A 152 4.17 -1.16 13.20
CA ASP A 152 2.90 -1.04 13.91
C ASP A 152 2.56 0.44 14.10
N LEU A 153 1.45 0.87 13.51
CA LEU A 153 0.99 2.26 13.60
C LEU A 153 0.22 2.55 14.90
N GLY A 154 0.14 1.55 15.80
CA GLY A 154 -0.64 1.65 17.02
C GLY A 154 -2.15 1.52 16.80
N GLU A 155 -2.90 1.54 17.90
CA GLU A 155 -4.34 1.68 17.83
C GLU A 155 -4.69 3.06 17.29
N GLY A 156 -5.59 3.14 16.31
CA GLY A 156 -6.16 4.40 15.86
C GLY A 156 -6.74 5.20 17.05
N PRO A 157 -7.03 6.49 16.86
CA PRO A 157 -7.48 7.34 17.96
C PRO A 157 -8.70 6.73 18.66
N LYS A 158 -8.61 6.71 20.01
CA LYS A 158 -9.69 6.23 20.91
C LYS A 158 -10.90 7.14 20.80
#